data_707b7962a49f698829d7447bea963353
#
_entry.id   707b7962a49f698829d7447bea963353
#
_cell.length_a   1.000
_cell.length_b   1.000
_cell.length_c   1.000
_cell.angle_alpha   90.00
_cell.angle_beta   90.00
_cell.angle_gamma   90.00
#
_symmetry.space_group_name_H-M   'P 1'
#
loop_
_entity.id
_entity.type
_entity.pdbx_description
1 polymer ?
#
loop_
_entity_poly.entity_id
_entity_poly.type
_entity_poly.pdbx_seq_one_letter_code
_entity_poly.pdbx_strand_id
1 'polypeptide(L)'
;HAMVSLIKAHGGTVTCNARVTSINHTAGRATGITLEDGQTITANKAIIANVAPSALLRLTGSSGDARHDTAMRTFQHAPGTMMIHLAMDTLPEWTALELKRFAYVHLAPSMDQMARTYAQAKAGLLPDEPVIVCGQPTVVDPSRAPKGKHVLWLQVRMAPAVIKGDAAGQITTTDWETASEPFAERALDILERYAPGTRSRILGKHIVTPQMLEADNPNLVGGDQVCGSHHLHQHFMNRPARGFADGTTPLRNLYHTGAAVWPGGGMGAGPGTMLAKKLAR
;
A
#
# COMPACT_ATOMS: atom_id res chain seq x y z
N HIS A 1 -18.31 -2.15 -3.83
CA HIS A 1 -19.62 -1.81 -4.41
C HIS A 1 -20.34 -0.70 -3.61
N ALA A 2 -20.43 -0.75 -2.26
CA ALA A 2 -21.18 0.21 -1.46
C ALA A 2 -20.77 1.69 -1.69
N MET A 3 -19.47 2.00 -1.73
CA MET A 3 -18.98 3.37 -2.01
C MET A 3 -19.36 3.85 -3.41
N VAL A 4 -19.29 2.98 -4.41
CA VAL A 4 -19.71 3.30 -5.78
C VAL A 4 -21.22 3.58 -5.84
N SER A 5 -22.04 2.77 -5.15
CA SER A 5 -23.47 3.01 -5.04
C SER A 5 -23.78 4.35 -4.38
N LEU A 6 -23.03 4.71 -3.32
CA LEU A 6 -23.18 6.00 -2.65
C LEU A 6 -22.84 7.18 -3.57
N ILE A 7 -21.73 7.10 -4.33
CA ILE A 7 -21.36 8.13 -5.32
C ILE A 7 -22.49 8.31 -6.33
N LYS A 8 -23.00 7.22 -6.89
CA LYS A 8 -24.10 7.27 -7.87
C LYS A 8 -25.39 7.82 -7.27
N ALA A 9 -25.74 7.47 -6.04
CA ALA A 9 -26.92 8.00 -5.35
C ALA A 9 -26.86 9.52 -5.14
N HIS A 10 -25.65 10.10 -5.08
CA HIS A 10 -25.43 11.54 -5.03
C HIS A 10 -25.18 12.18 -6.41
N GLY A 11 -25.54 11.52 -7.51
CA GLY A 11 -25.43 12.04 -8.89
C GLY A 11 -24.02 11.99 -9.47
N GLY A 12 -23.07 11.33 -8.79
CA GLY A 12 -21.73 11.14 -9.33
C GLY A 12 -21.64 9.99 -10.31
N THR A 13 -20.62 10.00 -11.17
CA THR A 13 -20.30 8.92 -12.11
C THR A 13 -19.00 8.24 -11.75
N VAL A 14 -18.89 6.94 -12.09
CA VAL A 14 -17.65 6.17 -11.95
C VAL A 14 -17.35 5.55 -13.32
N THR A 15 -16.21 5.90 -13.89
CA THR A 15 -15.74 5.39 -15.18
C THR A 15 -14.50 4.51 -14.91
N CYS A 16 -14.58 3.26 -15.36
CA CYS A 16 -13.47 2.32 -15.34
C CYS A 16 -12.76 2.32 -16.70
N ASN A 17 -11.55 1.74 -16.75
CA ASN A 17 -10.72 1.66 -17.96
C ASN A 17 -10.46 3.04 -18.60
N ALA A 18 -10.38 4.07 -17.78
CA ALA A 18 -10.17 5.47 -18.18
C ALA A 18 -8.84 5.95 -17.60
N ARG A 19 -7.74 5.44 -18.14
CA ARG A 19 -6.40 5.80 -17.68
C ARG A 19 -6.08 7.25 -18.00
N VAL A 20 -5.78 8.04 -16.96
CA VAL A 20 -5.35 9.43 -17.09
C VAL A 20 -3.87 9.46 -17.43
N THR A 21 -3.52 10.15 -18.50
CA THR A 21 -2.14 10.32 -18.99
C THR A 21 -1.57 11.70 -18.69
N SER A 22 -2.42 12.72 -18.55
CA SER A 22 -1.98 14.06 -18.14
C SER A 22 -3.07 14.83 -17.37
N ILE A 23 -2.63 15.77 -16.56
CA ILE A 23 -3.46 16.81 -15.96
C ILE A 23 -3.14 18.12 -16.69
N ASN A 24 -4.13 18.63 -17.42
CA ASN A 24 -3.98 19.82 -18.24
C ASN A 24 -4.04 21.08 -17.37
N HIS A 25 -3.14 22.02 -17.61
CA HIS A 25 -3.14 23.29 -16.88
C HIS A 25 -2.67 24.44 -17.76
N THR A 26 -3.14 25.64 -17.45
CA THR A 26 -2.76 26.87 -18.15
C THR A 26 -2.70 28.02 -17.12
N ALA A 27 -1.68 28.86 -17.23
CA ALA A 27 -1.49 30.02 -16.34
C ALA A 27 -1.57 29.64 -14.83
N GLY A 28 -0.95 28.53 -14.42
CA GLY A 28 -0.93 28.07 -13.05
C GLY A 28 -2.28 27.55 -12.53
N ARG A 29 -3.20 27.15 -13.42
CA ARG A 29 -4.51 26.60 -13.07
C ARG A 29 -4.77 25.29 -13.81
N ALA A 30 -5.18 24.26 -13.09
CA ALA A 30 -5.61 23.00 -13.69
C ALA A 30 -7.00 23.18 -14.34
N THR A 31 -7.15 22.67 -15.55
CA THR A 31 -8.34 22.88 -16.41
C THR A 31 -9.06 21.58 -16.77
N GLY A 32 -8.36 20.44 -16.76
CA GLY A 32 -8.92 19.16 -17.16
C GLY A 32 -7.89 18.04 -17.08
N ILE A 33 -8.28 16.90 -17.59
CA ILE A 33 -7.42 15.72 -17.71
C ILE A 33 -7.49 15.18 -19.15
N THR A 34 -6.44 14.50 -19.59
CA THR A 34 -6.43 13.74 -20.85
C THR A 34 -6.32 12.26 -20.53
N LEU A 35 -7.13 11.46 -21.19
CA LEU A 35 -7.12 10.01 -21.10
C LEU A 35 -6.18 9.39 -22.13
N GLU A 36 -5.90 8.10 -21.97
CA GLU A 36 -5.01 7.33 -22.87
C GLU A 36 -5.52 7.26 -24.32
N ASP A 37 -6.85 7.29 -24.52
CA ASP A 37 -7.50 7.34 -25.82
C ASP A 37 -7.49 8.75 -26.46
N GLY A 38 -6.89 9.74 -25.81
CA GLY A 38 -6.84 11.13 -26.26
C GLY A 38 -8.05 11.97 -25.86
N GLN A 39 -9.09 11.39 -25.26
CA GLN A 39 -10.24 12.17 -24.77
C GLN A 39 -9.79 13.16 -23.69
N THR A 40 -10.28 14.38 -23.77
CA THR A 40 -10.09 15.42 -22.75
C THR A 40 -11.37 15.65 -21.97
N ILE A 41 -11.24 15.63 -20.63
CA ILE A 41 -12.34 15.93 -19.70
C ILE A 41 -12.04 17.24 -18.99
N THR A 42 -12.87 18.24 -19.15
CA THR A 42 -12.74 19.54 -18.50
C THR A 42 -13.29 19.50 -17.08
N ALA A 43 -12.60 20.13 -16.15
CA ALA A 43 -13.05 20.26 -14.75
C ALA A 43 -13.52 21.68 -14.47
N ASN A 44 -14.77 21.82 -14.06
CA ASN A 44 -15.36 23.15 -13.76
C ASN A 44 -14.90 23.70 -12.41
N LYS A 45 -14.84 22.86 -11.38
CA LYS A 45 -14.54 23.29 -9.99
C LYS A 45 -13.14 22.88 -9.54
N ALA A 46 -12.82 21.58 -9.65
CA ALA A 46 -11.58 21.03 -9.11
C ALA A 46 -11.20 19.72 -9.79
N ILE A 47 -9.90 19.42 -9.80
CA ILE A 47 -9.34 18.11 -10.08
C ILE A 47 -8.78 17.59 -8.76
N ILE A 48 -9.13 16.37 -8.38
CA ILE A 48 -8.64 15.73 -7.16
C ILE A 48 -7.87 14.48 -7.57
N ALA A 49 -6.57 14.49 -7.35
CA ALA A 49 -5.67 13.39 -7.68
C ALA A 49 -5.42 12.53 -6.43
N ASN A 50 -5.84 11.25 -6.49
CA ASN A 50 -5.51 10.25 -5.48
C ASN A 50 -4.45 9.31 -6.05
N VAL A 51 -3.23 9.79 -6.11
CA VAL A 51 -2.08 9.10 -6.73
C VAL A 51 -0.82 9.26 -5.87
N ALA A 52 0.21 8.44 -6.12
CA ALA A 52 1.50 8.62 -5.49
C ALA A 52 2.14 9.98 -5.90
N PRO A 53 2.97 10.62 -5.06
CA PRO A 53 3.55 11.94 -5.35
C PRO A 53 4.31 12.01 -6.67
N SER A 54 5.14 11.00 -6.96
CA SER A 54 5.87 10.91 -8.24
C SER A 54 4.92 10.78 -9.44
N ALA A 55 3.78 10.09 -9.27
CA ALA A 55 2.76 9.98 -10.29
C ALA A 55 2.05 11.31 -10.53
N LEU A 56 1.73 12.07 -9.47
CA LEU A 56 1.18 13.41 -9.62
C LEU A 56 2.10 14.29 -10.45
N LEU A 57 3.41 14.31 -10.12
CA LEU A 57 4.39 15.07 -10.88
C LEU A 57 4.50 14.65 -12.33
N ARG A 58 4.43 13.33 -12.62
CA ARG A 58 4.41 12.86 -14.03
C ARG A 58 3.16 13.33 -14.78
N LEU A 59 2.01 13.32 -14.12
CA LEU A 59 0.75 13.74 -14.74
C LEU A 59 0.67 15.24 -15.00
N THR A 60 1.28 16.06 -14.15
CA THR A 60 1.27 17.53 -14.28
C THR A 60 2.44 18.09 -15.07
N GLY A 61 3.56 17.36 -15.16
CA GLY A 61 4.84 17.93 -15.51
C GLY A 61 5.37 18.81 -14.37
N SER A 62 5.78 20.05 -14.67
CA SER A 62 6.17 21.00 -13.62
C SER A 62 4.94 21.68 -13.02
N SER A 63 4.88 21.81 -11.71
CA SER A 63 3.85 22.60 -11.01
C SER A 63 4.13 24.11 -11.02
N GLY A 64 5.31 24.53 -11.46
CA GLY A 64 5.79 25.91 -11.36
C GLY A 64 6.45 26.26 -10.01
N ASP A 65 6.45 25.33 -9.05
CA ASP A 65 7.18 25.44 -7.76
C ASP A 65 8.25 24.36 -7.68
N ALA A 66 9.51 24.73 -7.84
CA ALA A 66 10.64 23.81 -7.85
C ALA A 66 10.83 23.06 -6.52
N ARG A 67 10.42 23.66 -5.37
CA ARG A 67 10.51 23.01 -4.06
C ARG A 67 9.48 21.91 -3.94
N HIS A 68 8.24 22.19 -4.36
CA HIS A 68 7.17 21.20 -4.43
C HIS A 68 7.56 20.06 -5.36
N ASP A 69 7.97 20.35 -6.58
CA ASP A 69 8.35 19.34 -7.59
C ASP A 69 9.50 18.44 -7.09
N THR A 70 10.49 19.04 -6.41
CA THR A 70 11.56 18.27 -5.78
C THR A 70 11.05 17.35 -4.68
N ALA A 71 10.18 17.86 -3.79
CA ALA A 71 9.60 17.03 -2.73
C ALA A 71 8.76 15.85 -3.30
N MET A 72 7.98 16.08 -4.37
CA MET A 72 7.25 15.01 -5.05
C MET A 72 8.17 13.95 -5.67
N ARG A 73 9.30 14.40 -6.26
CA ARG A 73 10.28 13.52 -6.92
C ARG A 73 11.07 12.69 -5.90
N THR A 74 11.43 13.30 -4.77
CA THR A 74 12.27 12.68 -3.73
C THR A 74 11.45 12.06 -2.58
N PHE A 75 10.13 11.98 -2.74
CA PHE A 75 9.26 11.36 -1.75
C PHE A 75 9.69 9.92 -1.48
N GLN A 76 9.97 9.60 -0.21
CA GLN A 76 10.50 8.30 0.19
C GLN A 76 9.37 7.33 0.49
N HIS A 77 9.37 6.21 -0.22
CA HIS A 77 8.50 5.09 0.09
C HIS A 77 9.05 4.23 1.22
N ALA A 78 8.16 3.58 1.95
CA ALA A 78 8.52 2.54 2.92
C ALA A 78 9.00 1.27 2.18
N PRO A 79 9.64 0.32 2.86
CA PRO A 79 9.82 -1.01 2.30
C PRO A 79 8.47 -1.60 1.87
N GLY A 80 8.50 -2.41 0.83
CA GLY A 80 7.32 -3.08 0.31
C GLY A 80 6.78 -4.18 1.24
N THR A 81 5.82 -4.89 0.72
CA THR A 81 5.15 -5.99 1.41
C THR A 81 5.03 -7.17 0.44
N MET A 82 5.30 -8.38 0.91
CA MET A 82 4.89 -9.60 0.23
C MET A 82 3.64 -10.15 0.91
N MET A 83 2.61 -10.52 0.14
CA MET A 83 1.41 -11.16 0.66
C MET A 83 1.44 -12.65 0.35
N ILE A 84 1.06 -13.48 1.31
CA ILE A 84 0.85 -14.92 1.12
C ILE A 84 -0.61 -15.20 1.48
N HIS A 85 -1.40 -15.56 0.50
CA HIS A 85 -2.79 -15.94 0.68
C HIS A 85 -2.89 -17.46 0.76
N LEU A 86 -3.57 -17.96 1.79
CA LEU A 86 -3.69 -19.38 2.08
C LEU A 86 -5.17 -19.77 2.15
N ALA A 87 -5.56 -20.75 1.37
CA ALA A 87 -6.80 -21.50 1.58
C ALA A 87 -6.51 -22.57 2.64
N MET A 88 -7.34 -22.60 3.69
CA MET A 88 -7.09 -23.43 4.87
C MET A 88 -8.20 -24.43 5.10
N ASP A 89 -7.82 -25.64 5.48
CA ASP A 89 -8.78 -26.62 5.99
C ASP A 89 -9.34 -26.19 7.34
N THR A 90 -8.46 -25.84 8.26
CA THR A 90 -8.79 -25.27 9.58
C THR A 90 -7.83 -24.12 9.89
N LEU A 91 -8.20 -23.21 10.80
CA LEU A 91 -7.31 -22.13 11.24
C LEU A 91 -6.14 -22.66 12.05
N PRO A 92 -5.04 -21.84 12.19
CA PRO A 92 -3.87 -22.21 12.98
C PRO A 92 -4.20 -22.56 14.43
N GLU A 93 -3.59 -23.60 14.94
CA GLU A 93 -3.63 -23.96 16.37
C GLU A 93 -2.55 -23.20 17.12
N TRP A 94 -2.86 -21.98 17.49
CA TRP A 94 -1.92 -21.11 18.21
C TRP A 94 -1.52 -21.70 19.55
N THR A 95 -0.23 -21.64 19.88
CA THR A 95 0.28 -22.03 21.22
C THR A 95 -0.29 -21.15 22.32
N ALA A 96 -0.55 -19.87 22.04
CA ALA A 96 -1.33 -18.96 22.86
C ALA A 96 -2.80 -19.05 22.44
N LEU A 97 -3.62 -19.75 23.18
CA LEU A 97 -5.00 -20.11 22.79
C LEU A 97 -5.90 -18.89 22.55
N GLU A 98 -5.63 -17.78 23.21
CA GLU A 98 -6.37 -16.53 23.09
C GLU A 98 -6.32 -15.97 21.66
N LEU A 99 -5.24 -16.24 20.92
CA LEU A 99 -5.04 -15.75 19.54
C LEU A 99 -6.04 -16.35 18.55
N LYS A 100 -6.71 -17.44 18.88
CA LYS A 100 -7.80 -18.00 18.07
C LYS A 100 -8.99 -17.05 17.91
N ARG A 101 -9.13 -16.05 18.77
CA ARG A 101 -10.25 -15.09 18.74
C ARG A 101 -9.93 -13.80 17.99
N PHE A 102 -8.68 -13.58 17.60
CA PHE A 102 -8.26 -12.34 16.95
C PHE A 102 -8.30 -12.49 15.42
N ALA A 103 -8.84 -11.47 14.75
CA ALA A 103 -8.79 -11.40 13.29
C ALA A 103 -7.37 -11.15 12.76
N TYR A 104 -6.51 -10.50 13.58
CA TYR A 104 -5.12 -10.17 13.25
C TYR A 104 -4.18 -10.53 14.40
N VAL A 105 -3.09 -11.19 14.05
CA VAL A 105 -2.01 -11.55 14.97
C VAL A 105 -0.70 -11.03 14.39
N HIS A 106 0.09 -10.30 15.19
CA HIS A 106 1.39 -9.78 14.77
C HIS A 106 2.49 -10.66 15.36
N LEU A 107 3.38 -11.15 14.49
CA LEU A 107 4.56 -11.93 14.85
C LEU A 107 5.78 -11.04 14.71
N ALA A 108 6.17 -10.44 15.85
CA ALA A 108 7.33 -9.57 15.99
C ALA A 108 7.81 -9.65 17.42
N PRO A 109 8.84 -10.47 17.71
CA PRO A 109 9.20 -10.81 19.09
C PRO A 109 9.82 -9.65 19.88
N SER A 110 10.45 -8.66 19.22
CA SER A 110 11.07 -7.52 19.90
C SER A 110 11.19 -6.30 18.99
N MET A 111 11.40 -5.12 19.60
CA MET A 111 11.70 -3.88 18.88
C MET A 111 13.03 -3.96 18.13
N ASP A 112 14.02 -4.64 18.69
CA ASP A 112 15.34 -4.82 18.06
C ASP A 112 15.23 -5.66 16.79
N GLN A 113 14.43 -6.72 16.82
CA GLN A 113 14.16 -7.52 15.62
C GLN A 113 13.43 -6.70 14.56
N MET A 114 12.43 -5.91 14.93
CA MET A 114 11.72 -5.03 14.00
C MET A 114 12.67 -4.00 13.36
N ALA A 115 13.55 -3.38 14.14
CA ALA A 115 14.55 -2.43 13.66
C ALA A 115 15.55 -3.10 12.71
N ARG A 116 16.03 -4.31 13.03
CA ARG A 116 16.90 -5.10 12.16
C ARG A 116 16.21 -5.44 10.84
N THR A 117 14.99 -5.96 10.88
CA THR A 117 14.19 -6.26 9.67
C THR A 117 14.04 -5.04 8.78
N TYR A 118 13.73 -3.87 9.37
CA TYR A 118 13.62 -2.62 8.62
C TYR A 118 14.94 -2.22 7.96
N ALA A 119 16.06 -2.30 8.70
CA ALA A 119 17.38 -1.97 8.18
C ALA A 119 17.79 -2.90 7.02
N GLN A 120 17.56 -4.20 7.15
CA GLN A 120 17.83 -5.19 6.11
C GLN A 120 17.02 -4.88 4.85
N ALA A 121 15.71 -4.68 4.97
CA ALA A 121 14.85 -4.33 3.84
C ALA A 121 15.25 -3.01 3.16
N LYS A 122 15.64 -1.98 3.93
CA LYS A 122 16.16 -0.71 3.40
C LYS A 122 17.48 -0.87 2.67
N ALA A 123 18.30 -1.83 3.06
CA ALA A 123 19.53 -2.19 2.36
C ALA A 123 19.27 -3.01 1.07
N GLY A 124 18.03 -3.44 0.84
CA GLY A 124 17.64 -4.30 -0.27
C GLY A 124 17.82 -5.79 0.01
N LEU A 125 17.99 -6.18 1.27
CA LEU A 125 18.14 -7.57 1.66
C LEU A 125 16.77 -8.17 2.01
N LEU A 126 16.54 -9.42 1.61
CA LEU A 126 15.45 -10.21 2.17
C LEU A 126 15.74 -10.42 3.66
N PRO A 127 14.84 -10.02 4.58
CA PRO A 127 15.10 -10.16 6.01
C PRO A 127 15.29 -11.61 6.45
N ASP A 128 16.24 -11.82 7.34
CA ASP A 128 16.49 -13.13 7.96
C ASP A 128 15.31 -13.60 8.82
N GLU A 129 14.72 -12.69 9.59
CA GLU A 129 13.51 -12.90 10.38
C GLU A 129 12.47 -11.80 10.07
N PRO A 130 11.64 -11.97 9.02
CA PRO A 130 10.66 -10.96 8.66
C PRO A 130 9.57 -10.81 9.72
N VAL A 131 9.07 -9.57 9.86
CA VAL A 131 7.87 -9.26 10.63
C VAL A 131 6.64 -9.69 9.83
N ILE A 132 5.74 -10.41 10.48
CA ILE A 132 4.54 -10.95 9.84
C ILE A 132 3.30 -10.44 10.54
N VAL A 133 2.32 -9.99 9.75
CA VAL A 133 0.94 -9.82 10.22
C VAL A 133 0.13 -10.98 9.66
N CYS A 134 -0.43 -11.78 10.53
CA CYS A 134 -1.26 -12.92 10.19
C CYS A 134 -2.73 -12.52 10.31
N GLY A 135 -3.48 -12.59 9.22
CA GLY A 135 -4.90 -12.31 9.20
C GLY A 135 -5.72 -13.58 9.07
N GLN A 136 -6.68 -13.76 9.97
CA GLN A 136 -7.62 -14.87 9.98
C GLN A 136 -9.07 -14.34 9.96
N PRO A 137 -9.48 -13.72 8.81
CA PRO A 137 -10.73 -12.96 8.73
C PRO A 137 -11.98 -13.80 8.93
N THR A 138 -11.91 -15.10 8.70
CA THR A 138 -13.05 -16.02 8.92
C THR A 138 -13.41 -16.21 10.39
N VAL A 139 -12.58 -15.74 11.32
CA VAL A 139 -12.93 -15.68 12.76
C VAL A 139 -14.10 -14.73 13.01
N VAL A 140 -14.14 -13.61 12.27
CA VAL A 140 -15.17 -12.56 12.43
C VAL A 140 -16.22 -12.58 11.32
N ASP A 141 -15.86 -13.10 10.15
CA ASP A 141 -16.72 -13.18 8.97
C ASP A 141 -16.56 -14.53 8.26
N PRO A 142 -17.29 -15.57 8.70
CA PRO A 142 -17.23 -16.90 8.10
C PRO A 142 -17.62 -16.95 6.61
N SER A 143 -18.32 -15.92 6.10
CA SER A 143 -18.75 -15.87 4.69
C SER A 143 -17.58 -15.70 3.70
N ARG A 144 -16.38 -15.40 4.20
CA ARG A 144 -15.17 -15.24 3.38
C ARG A 144 -14.56 -16.55 2.88
N ALA A 145 -15.08 -17.69 3.30
CA ALA A 145 -14.66 -19.00 2.81
C ALA A 145 -15.87 -19.93 2.64
N PRO A 146 -15.76 -21.01 1.86
CA PRO A 146 -16.76 -22.06 1.85
C PRO A 146 -17.02 -22.62 3.24
N LYS A 147 -18.22 -23.14 3.48
CA LYS A 147 -18.60 -23.70 4.78
C LYS A 147 -17.58 -24.74 5.28
N GLY A 148 -17.08 -24.54 6.49
CA GLY A 148 -16.07 -25.41 7.11
C GLY A 148 -14.64 -25.24 6.58
N LYS A 149 -14.40 -24.21 5.77
CA LYS A 149 -13.06 -23.82 5.30
C LYS A 149 -12.74 -22.41 5.76
N HIS A 150 -11.46 -22.03 5.62
CA HIS A 150 -10.97 -20.76 6.12
C HIS A 150 -10.01 -20.08 5.13
N VAL A 151 -9.84 -18.79 5.31
CA VAL A 151 -8.80 -17.99 4.65
C VAL A 151 -7.83 -17.51 5.71
N LEU A 152 -6.56 -17.70 5.45
CA LEU A 152 -5.46 -17.10 6.18
C LEU A 152 -4.64 -16.27 5.22
N TRP A 153 -4.14 -15.12 5.63
CA TRP A 153 -3.14 -14.40 4.85
C TRP A 153 -2.00 -13.93 5.75
N LEU A 154 -0.81 -13.96 5.20
CA LEU A 154 0.38 -13.44 5.85
C LEU A 154 0.81 -12.19 5.09
N GLN A 155 0.91 -11.08 5.78
CA GLN A 155 1.53 -9.88 5.29
C GLN A 155 2.97 -9.85 5.81
N VAL A 156 3.91 -10.23 4.94
CA VAL A 156 5.34 -10.18 5.24
C VAL A 156 5.78 -8.74 5.04
N ARG A 157 5.87 -8.03 6.16
CA ARG A 157 6.19 -6.61 6.18
C ARG A 157 7.67 -6.38 5.93
N MET A 158 7.99 -5.22 5.37
CA MET A 158 9.37 -4.80 5.13
C MET A 158 10.10 -5.74 4.16
N ALA A 159 9.47 -6.03 3.01
CA ALA A 159 10.12 -6.69 1.88
C ALA A 159 10.75 -5.65 0.95
N PRO A 160 11.99 -5.84 0.45
CA PRO A 160 12.60 -4.88 -0.46
C PRO A 160 11.91 -4.90 -1.83
N ALA A 161 11.72 -3.74 -2.46
CA ALA A 161 11.20 -3.68 -3.83
C ALA A 161 12.16 -4.33 -4.84
N VAL A 162 13.45 -4.10 -4.65
CA VAL A 162 14.55 -4.67 -5.44
C VAL A 162 15.43 -5.48 -4.49
N ILE A 163 15.54 -6.77 -4.77
CA ILE A 163 16.39 -7.68 -4.00
C ILE A 163 17.85 -7.46 -4.41
N LYS A 164 18.71 -7.20 -3.44
CA LYS A 164 20.18 -7.11 -3.61
C LYS A 164 20.91 -8.28 -2.95
N GLY A 165 20.19 -9.08 -2.15
CA GLY A 165 20.71 -10.24 -1.44
C GLY A 165 19.75 -10.72 -0.37
N ASP A 166 20.21 -11.66 0.42
CA ASP A 166 19.47 -12.28 1.52
C ASP A 166 20.26 -12.19 2.82
N ALA A 167 19.65 -11.64 3.86
CA ALA A 167 20.32 -11.47 5.16
C ALA A 167 20.64 -12.81 5.85
N ALA A 168 19.88 -13.87 5.54
CA ALA A 168 20.16 -15.22 6.03
C ALA A 168 21.17 -15.99 5.15
N GLY A 169 21.53 -15.46 3.97
CA GLY A 169 22.48 -16.11 3.05
C GLY A 169 21.96 -17.40 2.40
N GLN A 170 20.66 -17.66 2.43
CA GLN A 170 20.04 -18.88 1.94
C GLN A 170 19.46 -18.72 0.53
N ILE A 171 18.98 -17.52 0.18
CA ILE A 171 18.36 -17.19 -1.09
C ILE A 171 19.39 -16.42 -1.92
N THR A 172 19.87 -17.04 -3.00
CA THR A 172 20.94 -16.48 -3.83
C THR A 172 20.46 -15.66 -5.01
N THR A 173 19.18 -15.82 -5.38
CA THR A 173 18.57 -15.06 -6.47
C THR A 173 18.17 -13.65 -6.05
N THR A 174 18.25 -12.72 -6.98
CA THR A 174 17.80 -11.31 -6.82
C THR A 174 16.50 -11.01 -7.56
N ASP A 175 15.89 -12.03 -8.16
CA ASP A 175 14.63 -11.93 -8.87
C ASP A 175 13.47 -12.38 -8.00
N TRP A 176 12.40 -11.58 -7.93
CA TRP A 176 11.20 -11.90 -7.16
C TRP A 176 10.43 -13.11 -7.68
N GLU A 177 10.50 -13.41 -8.97
CA GLU A 177 9.83 -14.59 -9.53
C GLU A 177 10.35 -15.88 -8.88
N THR A 178 11.67 -15.96 -8.72
CA THR A 178 12.34 -17.12 -8.11
C THR A 178 12.54 -17.02 -6.60
N ALA A 179 12.65 -15.81 -6.04
CA ALA A 179 12.86 -15.61 -4.61
C ALA A 179 11.57 -15.70 -3.79
N SER A 180 10.40 -15.51 -4.39
CA SER A 180 9.13 -15.39 -3.69
C SER A 180 8.79 -16.66 -2.90
N GLU A 181 8.97 -17.83 -3.50
CA GLU A 181 8.65 -19.10 -2.88
C GLU A 181 9.55 -19.41 -1.67
N PRO A 182 10.89 -19.41 -1.77
CA PRO A 182 11.74 -19.66 -0.61
C PRO A 182 11.60 -18.59 0.49
N PHE A 183 11.30 -17.35 0.13
CA PHE A 183 11.03 -16.32 1.13
C PHE A 183 9.65 -16.48 1.82
N ALA A 184 8.64 -16.99 1.09
CA ALA A 184 7.36 -17.36 1.69
C ALA A 184 7.51 -18.56 2.62
N GLU A 185 8.34 -19.56 2.27
CA GLU A 185 8.63 -20.69 3.14
C GLU A 185 9.28 -20.24 4.46
N ARG A 186 10.21 -19.26 4.43
CA ARG A 186 10.78 -18.65 5.64
C ARG A 186 9.70 -18.02 6.52
N ALA A 187 8.72 -17.35 5.93
CA ALA A 187 7.59 -16.77 6.67
C ALA A 187 6.70 -17.85 7.29
N LEU A 188 6.46 -18.96 6.57
CA LEU A 188 5.71 -20.10 7.09
C LEU A 188 6.47 -20.83 8.22
N ASP A 189 7.79 -20.91 8.17
CA ASP A 189 8.61 -21.46 9.28
C ASP A 189 8.46 -20.62 10.56
N ILE A 190 8.36 -19.29 10.41
CA ILE A 190 8.09 -18.42 11.55
C ILE A 190 6.69 -18.71 12.11
N LEU A 191 5.68 -18.82 11.26
CA LEU A 191 4.31 -19.13 11.70
C LEU A 191 4.23 -20.48 12.42
N GLU A 192 4.92 -21.51 11.91
CA GLU A 192 4.97 -22.84 12.53
C GLU A 192 5.53 -22.82 13.96
N ARG A 193 6.44 -21.90 14.28
CA ARG A 193 6.96 -21.74 15.66
C ARG A 193 5.89 -21.31 16.66
N TYR A 194 4.88 -20.54 16.21
CA TYR A 194 3.80 -20.01 17.04
C TYR A 194 2.50 -20.79 16.93
N ALA A 195 2.33 -21.52 15.83
CA ALA A 195 1.14 -22.33 15.55
C ALA A 195 1.55 -23.63 14.83
N PRO A 196 2.10 -24.61 15.55
CA PRO A 196 2.58 -25.88 15.01
C PRO A 196 1.49 -26.62 14.23
N GLY A 197 1.87 -27.25 13.12
CA GLY A 197 0.96 -28.00 12.24
C GLY A 197 0.10 -27.14 11.33
N THR A 198 0.37 -25.84 11.22
CA THR A 198 -0.35 -24.96 10.27
C THR A 198 -0.13 -25.39 8.83
N ARG A 199 1.09 -25.80 8.46
CA ARG A 199 1.44 -26.23 7.08
C ARG A 199 0.56 -27.37 6.59
N SER A 200 0.27 -28.37 7.42
CA SER A 200 -0.56 -29.52 7.06
C SER A 200 -2.02 -29.17 6.79
N ARG A 201 -2.45 -27.97 7.15
CA ARG A 201 -3.82 -27.44 7.00
C ARG A 201 -3.97 -26.56 5.77
N ILE A 202 -2.88 -26.29 5.02
CA ILE A 202 -2.89 -25.46 3.81
C ILE A 202 -3.43 -26.32 2.65
N LEU A 203 -4.53 -25.86 2.05
CA LEU A 203 -5.14 -26.45 0.87
C LEU A 203 -4.64 -25.81 -0.43
N GLY A 204 -4.19 -24.56 -0.37
CA GLY A 204 -3.65 -23.83 -1.51
C GLY A 204 -2.97 -22.55 -1.05
N LYS A 205 -1.96 -22.14 -1.82
CA LYS A 205 -1.13 -20.95 -1.55
C LYS A 205 -1.04 -20.07 -2.79
N HIS A 206 -1.13 -18.77 -2.60
CA HIS A 206 -0.85 -17.77 -3.63
C HIS A 206 0.00 -16.65 -3.05
N ILE A 207 1.11 -16.32 -3.73
CA ILE A 207 2.07 -15.31 -3.30
C ILE A 207 1.92 -14.09 -4.19
N VAL A 208 1.86 -12.91 -3.58
CA VAL A 208 1.87 -11.62 -4.28
C VAL A 208 3.10 -10.84 -3.84
N THR A 209 4.03 -10.65 -4.75
CA THR A 209 5.30 -9.98 -4.50
C THR A 209 5.13 -8.45 -4.45
N PRO A 210 6.11 -7.68 -3.93
CA PRO A 210 6.09 -6.22 -4.01
C PRO A 210 5.94 -5.68 -5.45
N GLN A 211 6.55 -6.34 -6.43
CA GLN A 211 6.44 -5.96 -7.85
C GLN A 211 5.05 -6.22 -8.42
N MET A 212 4.41 -7.34 -8.04
CA MET A 212 3.03 -7.63 -8.43
C MET A 212 2.04 -6.62 -7.83
N LEU A 213 2.26 -6.20 -6.57
CA LEU A 213 1.44 -5.15 -5.93
C LEU A 213 1.53 -3.82 -6.69
N GLU A 214 2.73 -3.40 -7.10
CA GLU A 214 2.92 -2.19 -7.89
C GLU A 214 2.32 -2.31 -9.30
N ALA A 215 2.44 -3.48 -9.94
CA ALA A 215 1.87 -3.74 -11.25
C ALA A 215 0.33 -3.68 -11.24
N ASP A 216 -0.29 -4.22 -10.18
CA ASP A 216 -1.75 -4.16 -9.99
C ASP A 216 -2.22 -2.74 -9.66
N ASN A 217 -1.48 -2.02 -8.83
CA ASN A 217 -1.78 -0.64 -8.46
C ASN A 217 -0.51 0.23 -8.44
N PRO A 218 -0.28 1.07 -9.47
CA PRO A 218 0.92 1.92 -9.56
C PRO A 218 1.12 2.93 -8.43
N ASN A 219 0.14 3.09 -7.54
CA ASN A 219 0.30 3.89 -6.31
C ASN A 219 1.05 3.13 -5.20
N LEU A 220 1.14 1.80 -5.31
CA LEU A 220 1.88 0.96 -4.37
C LEU A 220 3.36 0.86 -4.80
N VAL A 221 4.02 2.00 -4.93
CA VAL A 221 5.40 2.10 -5.43
C VAL A 221 6.34 1.22 -4.61
N GLY A 222 7.01 0.27 -5.28
CA GLY A 222 7.87 -0.72 -4.63
C GLY A 222 7.13 -1.70 -3.72
N GLY A 223 5.81 -1.85 -3.88
CA GLY A 223 4.97 -2.67 -3.00
C GLY A 223 4.65 -2.02 -1.64
N ASP A 224 4.90 -0.72 -1.50
CA ASP A 224 4.60 0.05 -0.29
C ASP A 224 3.09 0.27 -0.15
N GLN A 225 2.45 -0.50 0.72
CA GLN A 225 1.00 -0.47 0.94
C GLN A 225 0.51 0.74 1.76
N VAL A 226 1.41 1.56 2.32
CA VAL A 226 1.07 2.75 3.10
C VAL A 226 1.38 4.06 2.38
N CYS A 227 1.92 3.97 1.16
CA CYS A 227 2.25 5.08 0.28
C CYS A 227 3.11 6.16 0.95
N GLY A 228 4.28 5.74 1.40
CA GLY A 228 5.33 6.61 1.92
C GLY A 228 5.77 6.29 3.34
N SER A 229 7.06 6.53 3.57
CA SER A 229 7.66 6.37 4.90
C SER A 229 7.04 7.34 5.91
N HIS A 230 7.02 6.93 7.16
CA HIS A 230 6.56 7.76 8.29
C HIS A 230 7.73 8.42 9.04
N HIS A 231 8.87 8.63 8.37
CA HIS A 231 9.98 9.37 8.94
C HIS A 231 9.57 10.81 9.27
N LEU A 232 10.10 11.38 10.35
CA LEU A 232 9.70 12.71 10.86
C LEU A 232 9.82 13.82 9.82
N HIS A 233 10.86 13.77 8.96
CA HIS A 233 11.06 14.75 7.90
C HIS A 233 9.99 14.71 6.79
N GLN A 234 9.21 13.62 6.72
CA GLN A 234 8.15 13.38 5.72
C GLN A 234 6.79 13.12 6.41
N HIS A 235 6.58 13.66 7.59
CA HIS A 235 5.36 13.46 8.36
C HIS A 235 4.74 14.79 8.75
N PHE A 236 3.55 14.79 9.35
CA PHE A 236 2.81 15.98 9.73
C PHE A 236 2.72 16.99 8.57
N MET A 237 3.06 18.24 8.82
CA MET A 237 3.01 19.35 7.85
C MET A 237 3.99 19.21 6.66
N ASN A 238 4.86 18.21 6.71
CA ASN A 238 5.81 17.92 5.62
C ASN A 238 5.31 16.83 4.64
N ARG A 239 4.08 16.31 4.84
CA ARG A 239 3.55 15.20 4.03
C ARG A 239 2.46 15.68 3.07
N PRO A 240 2.57 15.56 1.74
CA PRO A 240 3.71 15.02 0.96
C PRO A 240 4.86 16.01 0.82
N ALA A 241 4.60 17.29 0.96
CA ALA A 241 5.57 18.38 0.90
C ALA A 241 5.22 19.46 1.91
N ARG A 242 6.25 20.16 2.42
CA ARG A 242 6.05 21.28 3.36
C ARG A 242 5.21 22.37 2.73
N GLY A 243 4.13 22.75 3.43
CA GLY A 243 3.16 23.76 2.99
C GLY A 243 1.97 23.20 2.21
N PHE A 244 1.97 21.90 1.90
CA PHE A 244 0.92 21.25 1.09
C PHE A 244 0.24 20.07 1.81
N ALA A 245 0.38 19.99 3.11
CA ALA A 245 -0.21 18.92 3.92
C ALA A 245 -1.75 18.93 3.96
N ASP A 246 -2.36 20.03 3.57
CA ASP A 246 -3.81 20.22 3.49
C ASP A 246 -4.43 19.76 2.16
N GLY A 247 -3.63 19.13 1.31
CA GLY A 247 -4.04 18.63 0.00
C GLY A 247 -4.04 19.67 -1.12
N THR A 248 -3.62 20.91 -0.87
CA THR A 248 -3.39 21.87 -1.96
C THR A 248 -2.16 21.52 -2.78
N THR A 249 -2.06 22.09 -3.97
CA THR A 249 -0.88 22.05 -4.83
C THR A 249 -0.55 23.48 -5.31
N PRO A 250 0.64 23.72 -5.90
CA PRO A 250 0.95 25.00 -6.53
C PRO A 250 0.00 25.37 -7.68
N LEU A 251 -0.60 24.38 -8.34
CA LEU A 251 -1.58 24.59 -9.40
C LEU A 251 -2.96 24.83 -8.78
N ARG A 252 -3.55 26.00 -9.04
CA ARG A 252 -4.93 26.29 -8.62
C ARG A 252 -5.89 25.24 -9.20
N ASN A 253 -6.93 24.88 -8.45
CA ASN A 253 -7.94 23.88 -8.78
C ASN A 253 -7.42 22.42 -8.85
N LEU A 254 -6.14 22.17 -8.57
CA LEU A 254 -5.61 20.83 -8.42
C LEU A 254 -5.37 20.53 -6.94
N TYR A 255 -5.92 19.43 -6.49
CA TYR A 255 -5.76 18.94 -5.13
C TYR A 255 -5.18 17.54 -5.13
N HIS A 256 -4.35 17.26 -4.13
CA HIS A 256 -3.77 15.94 -3.89
C HIS A 256 -4.41 15.31 -2.65
N THR A 257 -4.77 14.05 -2.72
CA THR A 257 -5.35 13.32 -1.60
C THR A 257 -4.84 11.87 -1.56
N GLY A 258 -5.27 11.11 -0.58
CA GLY A 258 -4.88 9.71 -0.42
C GLY A 258 -3.77 9.52 0.59
N ALA A 259 -3.21 8.31 0.62
CA ALA A 259 -2.27 7.87 1.66
C ALA A 259 -0.95 8.67 1.70
N ALA A 260 -0.57 9.32 0.61
CA ALA A 260 0.63 10.16 0.55
C ALA A 260 0.45 11.55 1.19
N VAL A 261 -0.78 11.99 1.45
CA VAL A 261 -1.10 13.31 2.02
C VAL A 261 -1.41 13.16 3.51
N TRP A 262 -1.09 14.20 4.31
CA TRP A 262 -1.42 14.20 5.74
C TRP A 262 -2.94 14.01 5.98
N PRO A 263 -3.35 13.19 6.94
CA PRO A 263 -2.57 12.51 7.99
C PRO A 263 -1.92 11.19 7.56
N GLY A 264 -1.94 10.85 6.28
CA GLY A 264 -1.30 9.66 5.75
C GLY A 264 -2.24 8.48 5.56
N GLY A 265 -1.66 7.31 5.27
CA GLY A 265 -2.40 6.06 5.11
C GLY A 265 -3.10 5.62 6.39
N GLY A 266 -4.28 5.02 6.23
CA GLY A 266 -5.08 4.50 7.33
C GLY A 266 -6.53 4.27 6.94
N MET A 267 -7.29 3.58 7.79
CA MET A 267 -8.68 3.18 7.54
C MET A 267 -9.69 4.34 7.55
N GLY A 268 -9.32 5.48 8.07
CA GLY A 268 -10.25 6.59 8.37
C GLY A 268 -10.51 7.58 7.24
N ALA A 269 -9.97 7.35 6.02
CA ALA A 269 -10.09 8.27 4.89
C ALA A 269 -9.75 9.75 5.25
N GLY A 270 -8.82 9.96 6.19
CA GLY A 270 -8.47 11.27 6.76
C GLY A 270 -8.21 12.36 5.72
N PRO A 271 -7.26 12.14 4.76
CA PRO A 271 -6.94 13.14 3.74
C PRO A 271 -8.15 13.53 2.88
N GLY A 272 -8.94 12.54 2.46
CA GLY A 272 -10.17 12.78 1.69
C GLY A 272 -11.22 13.56 2.47
N THR A 273 -11.41 13.23 3.76
CA THR A 273 -12.34 13.95 4.65
C THR A 273 -11.91 15.40 4.86
N MET A 274 -10.62 15.65 5.09
CA MET A 274 -10.07 16.99 5.26
C MET A 274 -10.28 17.83 4.00
N LEU A 275 -9.97 17.27 2.83
CA LEU A 275 -10.14 17.93 1.55
C LEU A 275 -11.62 18.19 1.24
N ALA A 276 -12.52 17.24 1.48
CA ALA A 276 -13.94 17.41 1.27
C ALA A 276 -14.50 18.58 2.10
N LYS A 277 -14.13 18.68 3.39
CA LYS A 277 -14.51 19.80 4.27
C LYS A 277 -13.97 21.14 3.76
N LYS A 278 -12.79 21.18 3.14
CA LYS A 278 -12.20 22.38 2.54
C LYS A 278 -12.95 22.83 1.29
N LEU A 279 -13.34 21.89 0.42
CA LEU A 279 -14.02 22.18 -0.85
C LEU A 279 -15.53 22.45 -0.70
N ALA A 280 -16.13 22.07 0.42
CA ALA A 280 -17.54 22.32 0.73
C ALA A 280 -17.79 23.74 1.29
N ARG A 281 -16.74 24.46 1.65
CA ARG A 281 -16.80 25.88 2.06
C ARG A 281 -16.77 26.79 0.83
#